data_f05c17079362d1b2102347ab69153c2f
#
_entry.id   f05c17079362d1b2102347ab69153c2f
#
_cell.length_a   1.000
_cell.length_b   1.000
_cell.length_c   1.000
_cell.angle_alpha   90.00
_cell.angle_beta   90.00
_cell.angle_gamma   90.00
#
_symmetry.space_group_name_H-M   'P 1'
#
loop_
_entity.id
_entity.type
_entity.pdbx_description
1 polymer ?
#
loop_
_entity_poly.entity_id
_entity_poly.type
_entity_poly.pdbx_seq_one_letter_code
_entity_poly.pdbx_strand_id
1 'polypeptide(L)'
;MKYYASRLLPFYVSVAVVVGVLIGSFYATHFSGNRISFINTSSNKLSDLLHIIDERYVDTVNMADLVERSMPQILKELDPHSTYISAKDVEASMQDLRGSFSGIGVQFTIYDDTVRVVRVIPGGPAEDVGLRPGDRIVAIDGKTYVGKKIDTEGTMKRLKGEAGSKVELTVRRSGVAGMEKYSIVRGDVPVHSVDASYMLDATTGYIRISSWGDNTYGDFLAAMASLSAKGMQH
;
A
#
# COMPACT_ATOMS: atom_id res chain seq x y z
N MET A 1 -18.61 0.27 -78.78
CA MET A 1 -18.08 -0.73 -77.80
C MET A 1 -17.89 -0.21 -76.38
N LYS A 2 -18.61 0.79 -75.87
CA LYS A 2 -18.40 1.37 -74.52
C LYS A 2 -19.49 1.04 -73.48
N TYR A 3 -20.54 0.35 -73.80
CA TYR A 3 -21.69 0.11 -72.90
C TYR A 3 -21.73 -1.28 -72.23
N TYR A 4 -20.87 -2.22 -72.63
CA TYR A 4 -20.87 -3.55 -72.01
C TYR A 4 -20.04 -3.62 -70.75
N ALA A 5 -19.02 -2.75 -70.62
CA ALA A 5 -18.18 -2.72 -69.44
C ALA A 5 -18.92 -2.23 -68.17
N SER A 6 -19.93 -1.34 -68.31
CA SER A 6 -20.67 -0.81 -67.13
C SER A 6 -21.69 -1.78 -66.51
N ARG A 7 -22.14 -2.78 -67.25
CA ARG A 7 -23.09 -3.80 -66.74
C ARG A 7 -22.41 -4.90 -65.94
N LEU A 8 -21.14 -5.16 -66.20
CA LEU A 8 -20.37 -6.18 -65.47
C LEU A 8 -19.62 -5.60 -64.29
N LEU A 9 -19.54 -4.28 -64.14
CA LEU A 9 -18.86 -3.62 -63.05
C LEU A 9 -19.34 -4.07 -61.64
N PRO A 10 -20.66 -4.13 -61.38
CA PRO A 10 -21.16 -4.61 -60.08
C PRO A 10 -20.80 -6.08 -59.82
N PHE A 11 -20.75 -6.91 -60.86
CA PHE A 11 -20.30 -8.29 -60.71
C PHE A 11 -18.84 -8.40 -60.34
N TYR A 12 -17.93 -7.65 -60.97
CA TYR A 12 -16.53 -7.66 -60.62
C TYR A 12 -16.28 -7.09 -59.23
N VAL A 13 -17.01 -6.06 -58.80
CA VAL A 13 -16.94 -5.50 -57.46
C VAL A 13 -17.37 -6.54 -56.41
N SER A 14 -18.48 -7.25 -56.67
CA SER A 14 -18.97 -8.30 -55.76
C SER A 14 -17.95 -9.44 -55.61
N VAL A 15 -17.37 -9.89 -56.72
CA VAL A 15 -16.32 -10.92 -56.69
C VAL A 15 -15.09 -10.46 -55.95
N ALA A 16 -14.65 -9.20 -56.16
CA ALA A 16 -13.50 -8.64 -55.46
C ALA A 16 -13.73 -8.55 -53.93
N VAL A 17 -14.94 -8.18 -53.49
CA VAL A 17 -15.31 -8.15 -52.08
C VAL A 17 -15.29 -9.56 -51.47
N VAL A 18 -15.87 -10.54 -52.15
CA VAL A 18 -15.89 -11.94 -51.67
C VAL A 18 -14.44 -12.48 -51.55
N VAL A 19 -13.60 -12.25 -52.58
CA VAL A 19 -12.19 -12.66 -52.55
C VAL A 19 -11.44 -11.95 -51.44
N GLY A 20 -11.68 -10.65 -51.24
CA GLY A 20 -11.08 -9.87 -50.13
C GLY A 20 -11.46 -10.41 -48.77
N VAL A 21 -12.75 -10.77 -48.56
CA VAL A 21 -13.20 -11.38 -47.27
C VAL A 21 -12.58 -12.77 -47.08
N LEU A 22 -12.49 -13.59 -48.11
CA LEU A 22 -11.87 -14.92 -48.02
C LEU A 22 -10.36 -14.83 -47.71
N ILE A 23 -9.64 -13.92 -48.38
CA ILE A 23 -8.24 -13.69 -48.11
C ILE A 23 -8.05 -13.11 -46.70
N GLY A 24 -8.86 -12.14 -46.28
CA GLY A 24 -8.82 -11.56 -44.94
C GLY A 24 -9.12 -12.57 -43.86
N SER A 25 -10.12 -13.42 -44.06
CA SER A 25 -10.44 -14.51 -43.13
C SER A 25 -9.34 -15.56 -43.06
N PHE A 26 -8.75 -15.94 -44.19
CA PHE A 26 -7.62 -16.85 -44.23
C PHE A 26 -6.38 -16.28 -43.56
N TYR A 27 -6.11 -14.99 -43.75
CA TYR A 27 -5.00 -14.29 -43.09
C TYR A 27 -5.22 -14.19 -41.58
N ALA A 28 -6.43 -13.83 -41.17
CA ALA A 28 -6.79 -13.75 -39.75
C ALA A 28 -6.70 -15.09 -39.04
N THR A 29 -7.09 -16.20 -39.70
CA THR A 29 -7.03 -17.53 -39.10
C THR A 29 -5.62 -18.13 -39.10
N HIS A 30 -4.79 -17.83 -40.10
CA HIS A 30 -3.45 -18.47 -40.25
C HIS A 30 -2.30 -17.63 -39.69
N PHE A 31 -2.39 -16.30 -39.72
CA PHE A 31 -1.30 -15.43 -39.30
C PHE A 31 -1.51 -14.75 -37.93
N SER A 32 -2.75 -14.60 -37.48
CA SER A 32 -3.05 -14.00 -36.17
C SER A 32 -3.00 -15.01 -35.02
N GLY A 33 -2.92 -16.31 -35.31
CA GLY A 33 -3.20 -17.40 -34.37
C GLY A 33 -2.07 -17.86 -33.47
N ASN A 34 -0.81 -17.56 -33.74
CA ASN A 34 0.28 -18.29 -33.05
C ASN A 34 0.92 -17.59 -31.84
N ARG A 35 0.69 -16.31 -31.63
CA ARG A 35 1.22 -15.65 -30.42
C ARG A 35 0.24 -15.63 -29.24
N ILE A 36 -1.05 -15.69 -29.54
CA ILE A 36 -2.12 -15.74 -28.50
C ILE A 36 -2.39 -17.18 -28.06
N SER A 37 -2.15 -18.18 -28.92
CA SER A 37 -2.47 -19.57 -28.64
C SER A 37 -1.56 -20.25 -27.59
N PHE A 38 -0.32 -19.81 -27.42
CA PHE A 38 0.58 -20.36 -26.38
C PHE A 38 0.22 -19.83 -24.98
N ILE A 39 -0.36 -18.63 -24.88
CA ILE A 39 -0.84 -18.09 -23.60
C ILE A 39 -2.14 -18.77 -23.18
N ASN A 40 -2.97 -19.21 -24.14
CA ASN A 40 -4.30 -19.76 -23.88
C ASN A 40 -4.30 -21.16 -23.24
N THR A 41 -3.31 -22.00 -23.45
CA THR A 41 -3.44 -23.41 -23.00
C THR A 41 -3.16 -23.60 -21.52
N SER A 42 -2.28 -22.82 -20.92
CA SER A 42 -1.96 -22.91 -19.48
C SER A 42 -2.84 -21.97 -18.63
N SER A 43 -3.17 -20.77 -19.12
CA SER A 43 -4.13 -19.86 -18.45
C SER A 43 -5.56 -20.43 -18.47
N ASN A 44 -5.94 -21.18 -19.48
CA ASN A 44 -7.23 -21.85 -19.54
C ASN A 44 -7.36 -22.90 -18.42
N LYS A 45 -6.30 -23.66 -18.08
CA LYS A 45 -6.38 -24.66 -17.01
C LYS A 45 -6.71 -24.06 -15.64
N LEU A 46 -6.15 -22.89 -15.33
CA LEU A 46 -6.43 -22.22 -14.07
C LEU A 46 -7.86 -21.66 -14.08
N SER A 47 -8.28 -21.07 -15.19
CA SER A 47 -9.66 -20.59 -15.38
C SER A 47 -10.67 -21.73 -15.32
N ASP A 48 -10.39 -22.84 -16.00
CA ASP A 48 -11.23 -24.04 -15.99
C ASP A 48 -11.34 -24.64 -14.59
N LEU A 49 -10.22 -24.69 -13.83
CA LEU A 49 -10.23 -25.15 -12.44
C LEU A 49 -11.12 -24.27 -11.56
N LEU A 50 -11.00 -22.95 -11.68
CA LEU A 50 -11.82 -22.03 -10.92
C LEU A 50 -13.31 -22.17 -11.27
N HIS A 51 -13.61 -22.38 -12.57
CA HIS A 51 -14.97 -22.59 -13.03
C HIS A 51 -15.57 -23.91 -12.51
N ILE A 52 -14.79 -25.01 -12.51
CA ILE A 52 -15.21 -26.28 -11.93
C ILE A 52 -15.46 -26.16 -10.42
N ILE A 53 -14.64 -25.39 -9.71
CA ILE A 53 -14.85 -25.14 -8.27
C ILE A 53 -16.16 -24.38 -8.06
N ASP A 54 -16.38 -23.32 -8.83
CA ASP A 54 -17.59 -22.48 -8.71
C ASP A 54 -18.87 -23.29 -8.99
N GLU A 55 -18.85 -24.16 -10.01
CA GLU A 55 -20.02 -24.91 -10.42
C GLU A 55 -20.27 -26.23 -9.67
N ARG A 56 -19.19 -26.91 -9.23
CA ARG A 56 -19.28 -28.32 -8.82
C ARG A 56 -18.74 -28.60 -7.42
N TYR A 57 -18.18 -27.60 -6.72
CA TYR A 57 -17.73 -27.84 -5.36
C TYR A 57 -18.91 -28.07 -4.42
N VAL A 58 -18.74 -28.97 -3.43
CA VAL A 58 -19.82 -29.39 -2.52
C VAL A 58 -20.34 -28.26 -1.64
N ASP A 59 -19.45 -27.33 -1.23
CA ASP A 59 -19.80 -26.18 -0.41
C ASP A 59 -19.75 -24.89 -1.22
N THR A 60 -20.50 -23.86 -0.81
CA THR A 60 -20.46 -22.53 -1.43
C THR A 60 -19.09 -21.87 -1.17
N VAL A 61 -18.35 -21.58 -2.21
CA VAL A 61 -17.04 -20.92 -2.15
C VAL A 61 -17.15 -19.48 -2.59
N ASN A 62 -16.59 -18.57 -1.83
CA ASN A 62 -16.39 -17.19 -2.29
C ASN A 62 -15.20 -17.15 -3.27
N MET A 63 -15.50 -17.13 -4.56
CA MET A 63 -14.50 -17.19 -5.63
C MET A 63 -13.55 -16.00 -5.58
N ALA A 64 -14.04 -14.78 -5.27
CA ALA A 64 -13.17 -13.62 -5.14
C ALA A 64 -12.12 -13.80 -4.03
N ASP A 65 -12.55 -14.30 -2.89
CA ASP A 65 -11.69 -14.56 -1.74
C ASP A 65 -10.70 -15.72 -1.99
N LEU A 66 -11.13 -16.74 -2.74
CA LEU A 66 -10.27 -17.84 -3.15
C LEU A 66 -9.15 -17.35 -4.09
N VAL A 67 -9.50 -16.54 -5.09
CA VAL A 67 -8.54 -15.95 -6.03
C VAL A 67 -7.55 -15.05 -5.29
N GLU A 68 -8.02 -14.13 -4.45
CA GLU A 68 -7.17 -13.23 -3.66
C GLU A 68 -6.13 -14.00 -2.82
N ARG A 69 -6.55 -15.08 -2.15
CA ARG A 69 -5.64 -15.92 -1.36
C ARG A 69 -4.68 -16.77 -2.20
N SER A 70 -5.02 -17.05 -3.45
CA SER A 70 -4.21 -17.85 -4.35
C SER A 70 -3.09 -17.04 -5.02
N MET A 71 -3.29 -15.73 -5.23
CA MET A 71 -2.32 -14.86 -5.90
C MET A 71 -0.93 -14.89 -5.25
N PRO A 72 -0.78 -14.75 -3.91
CA PRO A 72 0.53 -14.84 -3.28
C PRO A 72 1.22 -16.19 -3.50
N GLN A 73 0.46 -17.28 -3.56
CA GLN A 73 1.02 -18.63 -3.76
C GLN A 73 1.54 -18.80 -5.18
N ILE A 74 0.82 -18.28 -6.18
CA ILE A 74 1.26 -18.33 -7.58
C ILE A 74 2.54 -17.51 -7.76
N LEU A 75 2.61 -16.31 -7.19
CA LEU A 75 3.78 -15.44 -7.32
C LEU A 75 5.00 -15.95 -6.55
N LYS A 76 4.80 -16.75 -5.50
CA LYS A 76 5.88 -17.36 -4.73
C LYS A 76 6.75 -18.33 -5.56
N GLU A 77 6.19 -18.87 -6.66
CA GLU A 77 6.93 -19.72 -7.60
C GLU A 77 7.85 -18.92 -8.54
N LEU A 78 7.78 -17.58 -8.50
CA LEU A 78 8.63 -16.69 -9.27
C LEU A 78 9.87 -16.31 -8.44
N ASP A 79 10.36 -15.10 -8.61
CA ASP A 79 11.50 -14.57 -7.87
C ASP A 79 11.08 -13.96 -6.50
N PRO A 80 12.02 -13.77 -5.56
CA PRO A 80 11.71 -13.20 -4.24
C PRO A 80 11.21 -11.75 -4.26
N HIS A 81 11.33 -11.06 -5.39
CA HIS A 81 10.88 -9.66 -5.54
C HIS A 81 9.44 -9.58 -6.08
N SER A 82 8.90 -10.71 -6.57
CA SER A 82 7.52 -10.78 -7.05
C SER A 82 6.56 -10.95 -5.89
N THR A 83 5.84 -9.89 -5.54
CA THR A 83 4.91 -9.88 -4.41
C THR A 83 3.53 -9.39 -4.86
N TYR A 84 2.48 -10.06 -4.41
CA TYR A 84 1.12 -9.61 -4.57
C TYR A 84 0.71 -8.72 -3.39
N ILE A 85 0.21 -7.53 -3.71
CA ILE A 85 -0.43 -6.64 -2.73
C ILE A 85 -1.90 -6.56 -3.09
N SER A 86 -2.78 -6.98 -2.18
CA SER A 86 -4.22 -6.92 -2.41
C SER A 86 -4.70 -5.47 -2.53
N ALA A 87 -5.81 -5.23 -3.24
CA ALA A 87 -6.40 -3.89 -3.33
C ALA A 87 -6.68 -3.27 -1.97
N LYS A 88 -6.98 -4.10 -0.96
CA LYS A 88 -7.19 -3.69 0.43
C LYS A 88 -5.92 -3.21 1.11
N ASP A 89 -4.77 -3.79 0.77
CA ASP A 89 -3.49 -3.53 1.43
C ASP A 89 -2.63 -2.51 0.66
N VAL A 90 -3.02 -2.16 -0.59
CA VAL A 90 -2.30 -1.19 -1.44
C VAL A 90 -2.11 0.14 -0.71
N GLU A 91 -3.17 0.68 -0.10
CA GLU A 91 -3.09 1.98 0.59
C GLU A 91 -2.10 1.93 1.77
N ALA A 92 -2.12 0.85 2.56
CA ALA A 92 -1.17 0.67 3.66
C ALA A 92 0.27 0.55 3.16
N SER A 93 0.50 -0.21 2.08
CA SER A 93 1.82 -0.36 1.47
C SER A 93 2.33 0.95 0.85
N MET A 94 1.44 1.75 0.26
CA MET A 94 1.80 3.05 -0.31
C MET A 94 2.09 4.11 0.76
N GLN A 95 1.47 4.03 1.95
CA GLN A 95 1.77 4.93 3.06
C GLN A 95 3.23 4.82 3.51
N ASP A 96 3.77 3.60 3.57
CA ASP A 96 5.17 3.38 3.94
C ASP A 96 6.14 4.01 2.92
N LEU A 97 5.78 4.02 1.63
CA LEU A 97 6.59 4.64 0.56
C LEU A 97 6.47 6.17 0.55
N ARG A 98 5.29 6.71 0.86
CA ARG A 98 5.05 8.17 0.89
C ARG A 98 5.77 8.88 2.03
N GLY A 99 6.35 8.14 2.99
CA GLY A 99 7.03 8.73 4.14
C GLY A 99 6.10 9.46 5.11
N SER A 100 4.81 9.16 5.07
CA SER A 100 3.82 9.63 6.03
C SER A 100 2.67 8.63 6.15
N PHE A 101 2.03 8.61 7.30
CA PHE A 101 0.81 7.83 7.51
C PHE A 101 -0.22 8.66 8.27
N SER A 102 -1.51 8.32 8.07
CA SER A 102 -2.57 8.99 8.79
C SER A 102 -2.81 8.37 10.17
N GLY A 103 -2.73 9.19 11.20
CA GLY A 103 -2.90 8.76 12.58
C GLY A 103 -2.73 9.89 13.58
N ILE A 104 -2.42 9.54 14.84
CA ILE A 104 -2.20 10.53 15.90
C ILE A 104 -0.75 10.93 16.11
N GLY A 105 0.24 10.20 15.56
CA GLY A 105 1.66 10.55 15.68
C GLY A 105 2.29 10.17 17.01
N VAL A 106 2.13 8.92 17.46
CA VAL A 106 2.82 8.39 18.65
C VAL A 106 3.49 7.06 18.36
N GLN A 107 4.65 6.85 18.99
CA GLN A 107 5.23 5.53 19.20
C GLN A 107 4.82 5.04 20.57
N PHE A 108 4.37 3.81 20.66
CA PHE A 108 3.88 3.23 21.91
C PHE A 108 4.44 1.84 22.15
N THR A 109 4.37 1.41 23.37
CA THR A 109 4.60 0.02 23.79
C THR A 109 3.46 -0.42 24.70
N ILE A 110 3.21 -1.72 24.76
CA ILE A 110 2.30 -2.29 25.74
C ILE A 110 3.13 -2.76 26.91
N TYR A 111 2.86 -2.19 28.08
CA TYR A 111 3.54 -2.53 29.33
C TYR A 111 2.53 -2.54 30.48
N ASP A 112 2.56 -3.56 31.34
CA ASP A 112 1.60 -3.78 32.41
C ASP A 112 0.14 -3.66 31.92
N ASP A 113 -0.21 -4.41 30.86
CA ASP A 113 -1.53 -4.45 30.29
C ASP A 113 -2.08 -3.05 29.90
N THR A 114 -1.22 -2.10 29.59
CA THR A 114 -1.58 -0.71 29.28
C THR A 114 -0.72 -0.20 28.11
N VAL A 115 -1.33 0.57 27.22
CA VAL A 115 -0.60 1.27 26.14
C VAL A 115 0.11 2.47 26.72
N ARG A 116 1.45 2.48 26.63
CA ARG A 116 2.30 3.58 27.08
C ARG A 116 2.89 4.32 25.88
N VAL A 117 2.74 5.63 25.84
CA VAL A 117 3.40 6.48 24.87
C VAL A 117 4.90 6.51 25.17
N VAL A 118 5.71 6.05 24.21
CA VAL A 118 7.19 6.07 24.30
C VAL A 118 7.71 7.38 23.74
N ARG A 119 7.16 7.81 22.60
CA ARG A 119 7.56 9.03 21.92
C ARG A 119 6.35 9.65 21.21
N VAL A 120 6.28 10.96 21.22
CA VAL A 120 5.38 11.74 20.35
C VAL A 120 6.21 12.17 19.15
N ILE A 121 5.66 11.97 17.95
CA ILE A 121 6.34 12.29 16.69
C ILE A 121 6.18 13.80 16.45
N PRO A 122 7.29 14.53 16.30
CA PRO A 122 7.25 15.97 16.03
C PRO A 122 6.47 16.28 14.74
N GLY A 123 5.67 17.33 14.77
CA GLY A 123 4.79 17.70 13.66
C GLY A 123 3.55 16.82 13.51
N GLY A 124 3.33 15.86 14.41
CA GLY A 124 2.15 15.00 14.41
C GLY A 124 1.03 15.51 15.33
N PRO A 125 -0.23 15.10 15.09
CA PRO A 125 -1.42 15.60 15.81
C PRO A 125 -1.39 15.43 17.33
N ALA A 126 -0.68 14.42 17.85
CA ALA A 126 -0.56 14.19 19.29
C ALA A 126 0.30 15.25 19.98
N GLU A 127 1.27 15.84 19.27
CA GLU A 127 2.09 16.94 19.78
C GLU A 127 1.24 18.18 19.99
N ASP A 128 0.38 18.52 19.01
CA ASP A 128 -0.47 19.71 19.03
C ASP A 128 -1.41 19.74 20.24
N VAL A 129 -1.89 18.57 20.67
CA VAL A 129 -2.78 18.47 21.85
C VAL A 129 -2.00 18.32 23.18
N GLY A 130 -0.67 18.24 23.15
CA GLY A 130 0.17 18.17 24.34
C GLY A 130 0.29 16.77 24.97
N LEU A 131 0.09 15.71 24.20
CA LEU A 131 0.42 14.35 24.62
C LEU A 131 1.92 14.23 24.90
N ARG A 132 2.33 13.42 25.86
CA ARG A 132 3.74 13.35 26.28
C ARG A 132 4.24 11.92 26.36
N PRO A 133 5.55 11.70 26.17
CA PRO A 133 6.18 10.43 26.53
C PRO A 133 5.91 10.08 28.00
N GLY A 134 5.59 8.81 28.25
CA GLY A 134 5.20 8.31 29.57
C GLY A 134 3.68 8.30 29.85
N ASP A 135 2.87 8.96 29.05
CA ASP A 135 1.42 8.91 29.15
C ASP A 135 0.93 7.47 28.96
N ARG A 136 -0.04 7.05 29.78
CA ARG A 136 -0.69 5.74 29.70
C ARG A 136 -2.10 5.92 29.16
N ILE A 137 -2.38 5.36 27.99
CA ILE A 137 -3.72 5.39 27.40
C ILE A 137 -4.57 4.35 28.10
N VAL A 138 -5.59 4.78 28.79
CA VAL A 138 -6.49 3.92 29.59
C VAL A 138 -7.86 3.75 28.97
N ALA A 139 -8.27 4.65 28.07
CA ALA A 139 -9.48 4.50 27.28
C ALA A 139 -9.31 5.14 25.89
N ILE A 140 -9.99 4.59 24.90
CA ILE A 140 -10.08 5.08 23.53
C ILE A 140 -11.56 5.16 23.16
N ASP A 141 -12.00 6.33 22.65
CA ASP A 141 -13.40 6.60 22.28
C ASP A 141 -14.40 6.25 23.40
N GLY A 142 -14.06 6.64 24.63
CA GLY A 142 -14.89 6.40 25.81
C GLY A 142 -14.90 4.95 26.31
N LYS A 143 -14.26 4.01 25.60
CA LYS A 143 -14.17 2.61 26.00
C LYS A 143 -12.87 2.33 26.71
N THR A 144 -12.95 1.68 27.88
CA THR A 144 -11.75 1.24 28.63
C THR A 144 -10.87 0.37 27.73
N TYR A 145 -9.57 0.72 27.66
CA TYR A 145 -8.59 0.06 26.81
C TYR A 145 -7.35 -0.33 27.62
N VAL A 146 -7.54 -1.28 28.53
CA VAL A 146 -6.50 -1.85 29.42
C VAL A 146 -6.79 -3.34 29.62
N GLY A 147 -5.76 -4.10 29.98
CA GLY A 147 -5.87 -5.52 30.32
C GLY A 147 -5.17 -6.44 29.32
N LYS A 148 -5.13 -7.74 29.65
CA LYS A 148 -4.36 -8.77 28.93
C LYS A 148 -4.77 -9.02 27.48
N LYS A 149 -5.89 -8.45 27.01
CA LYS A 149 -6.41 -8.66 25.65
C LYS A 149 -6.00 -7.55 24.67
N ILE A 150 -5.24 -6.55 25.13
CA ILE A 150 -4.73 -5.51 24.23
C ILE A 150 -3.49 -6.01 23.52
N ASP A 151 -3.41 -5.75 22.22
CA ASP A 151 -2.29 -6.08 21.36
C ASP A 151 -1.84 -4.88 20.53
N THR A 152 -0.67 -4.99 19.91
CA THR A 152 -0.08 -3.90 19.12
C THR A 152 -0.91 -3.60 17.87
N GLU A 153 -1.43 -4.62 17.20
CA GLU A 153 -2.19 -4.46 15.96
C GLU A 153 -3.55 -3.78 16.22
N GLY A 154 -4.29 -4.25 17.23
CA GLY A 154 -5.55 -3.65 17.63
C GLY A 154 -5.38 -2.22 18.14
N THR A 155 -4.27 -1.92 18.81
CA THR A 155 -3.91 -0.56 19.21
C THR A 155 -3.63 0.32 18.00
N MET A 156 -2.81 -0.15 17.07
CA MET A 156 -2.53 0.60 15.83
C MET A 156 -3.81 0.89 15.03
N LYS A 157 -4.68 -0.09 14.86
CA LYS A 157 -5.97 0.08 14.15
C LYS A 157 -6.88 1.14 14.78
N ARG A 158 -6.79 1.35 16.09
CA ARG A 158 -7.58 2.36 16.81
C ARG A 158 -6.96 3.75 16.77
N LEU A 159 -5.62 3.83 16.77
CA LEU A 159 -4.89 5.10 16.75
C LEU A 159 -4.67 5.64 15.33
N LYS A 160 -4.47 4.77 14.33
CA LYS A 160 -4.52 5.12 12.91
C LYS A 160 -5.97 5.32 12.47
N GLY A 161 -6.18 5.96 11.33
CA GLY A 161 -7.49 6.14 10.69
C GLY A 161 -7.44 7.23 9.64
N GLU A 162 -8.56 7.52 9.01
CA GLU A 162 -8.66 8.53 7.96
C GLU A 162 -8.28 9.91 8.48
N ALA A 163 -7.54 10.68 7.67
CA ALA A 163 -7.19 12.06 7.97
C ALA A 163 -8.47 12.90 8.18
N GLY A 164 -8.46 13.75 9.20
CA GLY A 164 -9.62 14.53 9.61
C GLY A 164 -10.60 13.81 10.55
N SER A 165 -10.50 12.48 10.71
CA SER A 165 -11.31 11.75 11.71
C SER A 165 -10.80 12.05 13.12
N LYS A 166 -11.71 11.98 14.13
CA LYS A 166 -11.36 12.24 15.53
C LYS A 166 -11.20 10.94 16.31
N VAL A 167 -10.32 10.98 17.30
CA VAL A 167 -10.21 9.95 18.33
C VAL A 167 -10.11 10.62 19.70
N GLU A 168 -10.83 10.11 20.67
CA GLU A 168 -10.76 10.56 22.05
C GLU A 168 -9.89 9.61 22.88
N LEU A 169 -8.83 10.13 23.49
CA LEU A 169 -7.99 9.39 24.39
C LEU A 169 -8.19 9.84 25.83
N THR A 170 -8.36 8.88 26.73
CA THR A 170 -8.22 9.15 28.15
C THR A 170 -6.88 8.61 28.60
N VAL A 171 -6.05 9.46 29.17
CA VAL A 171 -4.70 9.10 29.59
C VAL A 171 -4.49 9.32 31.08
N ARG A 172 -3.61 8.51 31.65
CA ARG A 172 -3.10 8.69 33.00
C ARG A 172 -1.65 9.12 32.92
N ARG A 173 -1.36 10.32 33.42
CA ARG A 173 -0.01 10.90 33.45
C ARG A 173 0.59 10.76 34.83
N SER A 174 1.87 10.34 34.91
CA SER A 174 2.59 10.26 36.18
C SER A 174 2.75 11.65 36.78
N GLY A 175 2.52 11.77 38.09
CA GLY A 175 2.63 13.06 38.80
C GLY A 175 1.40 13.99 38.66
N VAL A 176 0.39 13.60 37.88
CA VAL A 176 -0.86 14.36 37.73
C VAL A 176 -2.00 13.61 38.41
N ALA A 177 -2.76 14.27 39.25
CA ALA A 177 -3.93 13.68 39.89
C ALA A 177 -5.09 13.60 38.87
N GLY A 178 -5.66 12.40 38.72
CA GLY A 178 -6.78 12.16 37.79
C GLY A 178 -6.40 11.65 36.42
N MET A 179 -7.34 11.74 35.50
CA MET A 179 -7.20 11.33 34.10
C MET A 179 -7.41 12.54 33.20
N GLU A 180 -6.58 12.69 32.19
CA GLU A 180 -6.69 13.75 31.19
C GLU A 180 -7.36 13.19 29.94
N LYS A 181 -8.20 14.00 29.31
CA LYS A 181 -8.86 13.66 28.04
C LYS A 181 -8.30 14.51 26.91
N TYR A 182 -7.97 13.86 25.82
CA TYR A 182 -7.47 14.49 24.61
C TYR A 182 -8.38 14.11 23.44
N SER A 183 -8.88 15.12 22.73
CA SER A 183 -9.56 14.94 21.44
C SER A 183 -8.55 15.24 20.33
N ILE A 184 -8.16 14.23 19.58
CA ILE A 184 -7.12 14.32 18.57
C ILE A 184 -7.77 14.16 17.19
N VAL A 185 -7.52 15.10 16.29
CA VAL A 185 -7.89 14.95 14.89
C VAL A 185 -6.75 14.23 14.20
N ARG A 186 -7.00 13.05 13.64
CA ARG A 186 -5.99 12.30 12.91
C ARG A 186 -5.54 13.08 11.67
N GLY A 187 -4.26 13.08 11.41
CA GLY A 187 -3.64 13.79 10.30
C GLY A 187 -2.40 13.07 9.83
N ASP A 188 -1.71 13.70 8.88
CA ASP A 188 -0.45 13.19 8.38
C ASP A 188 0.62 13.23 9.48
N VAL A 189 1.21 12.09 9.72
CA VAL A 189 2.32 11.91 10.65
C VAL A 189 3.59 11.72 9.82
N PRO A 190 4.55 12.66 9.85
CA PRO A 190 5.77 12.52 9.08
C PRO A 190 6.63 11.38 9.61
N VAL A 191 7.14 10.56 8.69
CA VAL A 191 8.12 9.52 8.98
C VAL A 191 9.43 9.94 8.34
N HIS A 192 10.39 10.36 9.15
CA HIS A 192 11.70 10.73 8.64
C HIS A 192 12.51 9.50 8.29
N SER A 193 13.12 9.52 7.11
CA SER A 193 14.04 8.46 6.66
C SER A 193 15.39 8.54 7.36
N VAL A 194 15.81 9.74 7.77
CA VAL A 194 17.04 9.97 8.53
C VAL A 194 16.71 10.06 10.02
N ASP A 195 17.12 9.07 10.80
CA ASP A 195 16.87 8.98 12.24
C ASP A 195 18.05 9.44 13.11
N ALA A 196 19.25 9.58 12.53
CA ALA A 196 20.41 10.14 13.19
C ALA A 196 21.29 10.93 12.22
N SER A 197 21.71 12.13 12.65
CA SER A 197 22.63 12.99 11.92
C SER A 197 23.46 13.81 12.92
N TYR A 198 24.78 13.53 13.00
CA TYR A 198 25.67 14.24 13.93
C TYR A 198 27.14 14.18 13.49
N MET A 199 27.97 15.07 14.02
CA MET A 199 29.41 15.06 13.79
C MET A 199 30.06 13.99 14.65
N LEU A 200 30.88 13.12 14.06
CA LEU A 200 31.74 12.16 14.77
C LEU A 200 32.98 12.83 15.33
N ASP A 201 33.54 13.74 14.54
CA ASP A 201 34.70 14.58 14.91
C ASP A 201 34.56 15.96 14.25
N ALA A 202 35.61 16.76 14.23
CA ALA A 202 35.61 18.12 13.71
C ALA A 202 35.30 18.20 12.21
N THR A 203 35.51 17.12 11.43
CA THR A 203 35.43 17.10 9.99
C THR A 203 34.54 16.00 9.41
N THR A 204 34.22 14.99 10.23
CA THR A 204 33.49 13.79 9.79
C THR A 204 32.05 13.80 10.28
N GLY A 205 31.09 13.74 9.38
CA GLY A 205 29.66 13.62 9.69
C GLY A 205 29.17 12.18 9.62
N TYR A 206 28.14 11.86 10.39
CA TYR A 206 27.44 10.60 10.35
C TYR A 206 25.96 10.83 10.05
N ILE A 207 25.44 10.10 9.08
CA ILE A 207 24.01 10.08 8.73
C ILE A 207 23.54 8.64 8.71
N ARG A 208 22.44 8.37 9.42
CA ARG A 208 21.78 7.07 9.38
C ARG A 208 20.44 7.17 8.67
N ILE A 209 20.30 6.44 7.56
CA ILE A 209 19.03 6.24 6.85
C ILE A 209 18.44 4.93 7.34
N SER A 210 17.27 4.98 7.98
CA SER A 210 16.57 3.82 8.57
C SER A 210 15.49 3.23 7.65
N SER A 211 14.98 4.02 6.71
CA SER A 211 13.97 3.61 5.74
C SER A 211 14.15 4.34 4.42
N TRP A 212 13.60 3.78 3.35
CA TRP A 212 13.61 4.39 2.02
C TRP A 212 12.17 4.70 1.59
N GLY A 213 11.93 5.96 1.21
CA GLY A 213 10.64 6.46 0.77
C GLY A 213 10.79 7.78 0.01
N ASP A 214 9.69 8.39 -0.35
CA ASP A 214 9.65 9.61 -1.17
C ASP A 214 10.38 10.80 -0.51
N ASN A 215 10.39 10.85 0.83
CA ASN A 215 11.04 11.91 1.60
C ASN A 215 12.54 11.67 1.88
N THR A 216 13.08 10.48 1.57
CA THR A 216 14.47 10.12 1.91
C THR A 216 15.49 11.11 1.34
N TYR A 217 15.31 11.52 0.08
CA TYR A 217 16.23 12.46 -0.55
C TYR A 217 16.20 13.84 0.14
N GLY A 218 15.01 14.34 0.47
CA GLY A 218 14.84 15.60 1.18
C GLY A 218 15.47 15.57 2.58
N ASP A 219 15.20 14.51 3.35
CA ASP A 219 15.76 14.33 4.69
C ASP A 219 17.30 14.21 4.66
N PHE A 220 17.83 13.49 3.67
CA PHE A 220 19.27 13.36 3.48
C PHE A 220 19.93 14.70 3.15
N LEU A 221 19.35 15.48 2.24
CA LEU A 221 19.87 16.81 1.90
C LEU A 221 19.83 17.76 3.11
N ALA A 222 18.77 17.74 3.89
CA ALA A 222 18.66 18.55 5.11
C ALA A 222 19.74 18.15 6.14
N ALA A 223 19.96 16.85 6.32
CA ALA A 223 21.01 16.33 7.18
C ALA A 223 22.41 16.75 6.69
N MET A 224 22.70 16.60 5.40
CA MET A 224 23.96 17.04 4.77
C MET A 224 24.20 18.53 4.97
N ALA A 225 23.19 19.37 4.71
CA ALA A 225 23.30 20.82 4.90
C ALA A 225 23.60 21.19 6.37
N SER A 226 22.92 20.52 7.33
CA SER A 226 23.14 20.71 8.75
C SER A 226 24.56 20.35 9.19
N LEU A 227 25.11 19.23 8.68
CA LEU A 227 26.47 18.77 9.00
C LEU A 227 27.52 19.65 8.32
N SER A 228 27.29 20.06 7.06
CA SER A 228 28.18 21.00 6.35
C SER A 228 28.28 22.33 7.08
N ALA A 229 27.17 22.86 7.62
CA ALA A 229 27.17 24.09 8.42
C ALA A 229 27.98 23.94 9.75
N LYS A 230 28.20 22.70 10.23
CA LYS A 230 29.01 22.38 11.39
C LYS A 230 30.49 22.10 11.07
N GLY A 231 30.88 22.22 9.79
CA GLY A 231 32.26 22.05 9.34
C GLY A 231 32.59 20.66 8.78
N MET A 232 31.59 19.83 8.48
CA MET A 232 31.79 18.52 7.85
C MET A 232 32.53 18.66 6.50
N GLN A 233 33.55 17.85 6.32
CA GLN A 233 34.33 17.74 5.07
C GLN A 233 34.24 16.31 4.47
N HIS A 234 33.94 15.33 5.30
CA HIS A 234 33.83 13.91 4.94
C HIS A 234 32.57 13.31 5.51
#